data_249c11001fda57b6b9a63bf1d8a3a008
#
_entry.id   249c11001fda57b6b9a63bf1d8a3a008
#
_cell.length_a   1.000
_cell.length_b   1.000
_cell.length_c   1.000
_cell.angle_alpha   90.00
_cell.angle_beta   90.00
_cell.angle_gamma   90.00
#
_symmetry.space_group_name_H-M   'P 1'
#
loop_
_entity.id
_entity.type
_entity.pdbx_description
1 polymer ?
#
loop_
_entity_poly.entity_id
_entity_poly.type
_entity_poly.pdbx_seq_one_letter_code
_entity_poly.pdbx_strand_id
1 'polypeptide(L)'
;LNPVQAGSTYRSWTDAMEAIVDGCIDITDEVGTQKIGKPYTGEDMNYIESPYSHKSITDFHDNMISVENAYMGGIEGRRDETKSLHAYIKTVNPSLDTRIVNAIRNAQDKISAMRSPFVQYYTDASAGEAMDACTELVDVLTEAKLQLSK
;
A
#
# COMPACT_ATOMS: atom_id res chain seq x y z
N LEU A 1 17.49 -10.81 -3.15
CA LEU A 1 17.62 -11.78 -2.06
C LEU A 1 16.87 -13.08 -2.37
N ASN A 2 17.53 -14.18 -2.16
CA ASN A 2 16.87 -15.49 -2.25
C ASN A 2 16.39 -15.89 -0.84
N PRO A 3 15.07 -15.90 -0.57
CA PRO A 3 14.56 -16.21 0.76
C PRO A 3 14.76 -17.66 1.19
N VAL A 4 15.18 -18.53 0.27
CA VAL A 4 15.39 -19.96 0.56
C VAL A 4 16.86 -20.26 0.89
N GLN A 5 17.75 -19.26 0.83
CA GLN A 5 19.14 -19.44 1.20
C GLN A 5 19.31 -19.72 2.68
N ALA A 6 20.41 -20.41 3.02
CA ALA A 6 20.78 -20.68 4.42
C ALA A 6 20.86 -19.37 5.20
N GLY A 7 20.22 -19.34 6.36
CA GLY A 7 20.16 -18.14 7.20
C GLY A 7 18.97 -17.24 6.91
N SER A 8 18.17 -17.52 5.89
CA SER A 8 16.95 -16.78 5.61
C SER A 8 15.89 -17.06 6.69
N THR A 9 15.09 -16.03 7.02
CA THR A 9 13.94 -16.17 7.93
C THR A 9 12.74 -16.82 7.25
N TYR A 10 12.75 -16.95 5.93
CA TYR A 10 11.64 -17.50 5.15
C TYR A 10 11.98 -18.89 4.63
N ARG A 11 11.03 -19.82 4.74
CA ARG A 11 11.20 -21.22 4.32
C ARG A 11 11.04 -21.41 2.83
N SER A 12 10.33 -20.50 2.17
CA SER A 12 10.03 -20.62 0.75
C SER A 12 9.79 -19.26 0.13
N TRP A 13 9.75 -19.22 -1.20
CA TRP A 13 9.34 -18.02 -1.94
C TRP A 13 7.91 -17.61 -1.58
N THR A 14 7.02 -18.60 -1.37
CA THR A 14 5.64 -18.32 -0.98
C THR A 14 5.58 -17.59 0.36
N ASP A 15 6.33 -18.07 1.35
CA ASP A 15 6.38 -17.41 2.67
C ASP A 15 6.90 -15.97 2.55
N ALA A 16 7.95 -15.77 1.73
CA ALA A 16 8.50 -14.44 1.52
C ALA A 16 7.49 -13.52 0.83
N MET A 17 6.78 -14.00 -0.17
CA MET A 17 5.77 -13.23 -0.89
C MET A 17 4.57 -12.90 0.01
N GLU A 18 4.15 -13.84 0.84
CA GLU A 18 3.08 -13.59 1.81
C GLU A 18 3.48 -12.50 2.80
N ALA A 19 4.73 -12.51 3.27
CA ALA A 19 5.23 -11.47 4.16
C ALA A 19 5.21 -10.09 3.48
N ILE A 20 5.55 -10.02 2.20
CA ILE A 20 5.50 -8.76 1.43
C ILE A 20 4.05 -8.28 1.30
N VAL A 21 3.13 -9.17 0.96
CA VAL A 21 1.70 -8.82 0.83
C VAL A 21 1.16 -8.32 2.18
N ASP A 22 1.45 -9.04 3.25
CA ASP A 22 0.99 -8.64 4.60
C ASP A 22 1.54 -7.28 4.98
N GLY A 23 2.81 -7.00 4.68
CA GLY A 23 3.41 -5.69 4.92
C GLY A 23 2.72 -4.59 4.11
N CYS A 24 2.41 -4.85 2.85
CA CYS A 24 1.70 -3.90 1.99
C CYS A 24 0.28 -3.65 2.52
N ILE A 25 -0.43 -4.69 2.94
CA ILE A 25 -1.78 -4.56 3.52
C ILE A 25 -1.72 -3.71 4.79
N ASP A 26 -0.77 -4.00 5.68
CA ASP A 26 -0.63 -3.31 6.95
C ASP A 26 -0.36 -1.81 6.74
N ILE A 27 0.56 -1.46 5.84
CA ILE A 27 0.87 -0.06 5.54
C ILE A 27 -0.36 0.64 4.95
N THR A 28 -1.02 0.01 4.00
CA THR A 28 -2.18 0.58 3.30
C THR A 28 -3.35 0.79 4.26
N ASP A 29 -3.62 -0.20 5.10
CA ASP A 29 -4.69 -0.11 6.10
C ASP A 29 -4.38 0.98 7.13
N GLU A 30 -3.14 1.05 7.58
CA GLU A 30 -2.73 2.08 8.54
C GLU A 30 -2.93 3.48 7.95
N VAL A 31 -2.53 3.72 6.71
CA VAL A 31 -2.75 5.02 6.06
C VAL A 31 -4.24 5.29 5.88
N GLY A 32 -4.97 4.35 5.27
CA GLY A 32 -6.36 4.58 4.89
C GLY A 32 -7.32 4.59 6.05
N THR A 33 -7.28 3.57 6.90
CA THR A 33 -8.24 3.41 7.99
C THR A 33 -7.86 4.20 9.23
N GLN A 34 -6.56 4.26 9.54
CA GLN A 34 -6.08 4.88 10.77
C GLN A 34 -5.74 6.35 10.57
N LYS A 35 -4.73 6.63 9.75
CA LYS A 35 -4.17 7.99 9.63
C LYS A 35 -5.10 8.97 8.91
N ILE A 36 -5.77 8.53 7.86
CA ILE A 36 -6.76 9.35 7.15
C ILE A 36 -8.14 9.12 7.74
N GLY A 37 -8.51 7.86 7.92
CA GLY A 37 -9.88 7.47 8.26
C GLY A 37 -10.35 7.91 9.63
N LYS A 38 -9.54 7.74 10.67
CA LYS A 38 -9.96 8.11 12.03
C LYS A 38 -10.23 9.58 12.19
N PRO A 39 -9.36 10.50 11.71
CA PRO A 39 -9.70 11.91 11.70
C PRO A 39 -10.92 12.22 10.80
N TYR A 40 -10.97 11.64 9.60
CA TYR A 40 -12.04 11.90 8.63
C TYR A 40 -13.41 11.54 9.18
N THR A 41 -13.53 10.37 9.82
CA THR A 41 -14.81 9.89 10.38
C THR A 41 -15.12 10.50 11.74
N GLY A 42 -14.17 11.20 12.36
CA GLY A 42 -14.32 11.76 13.70
C GLY A 42 -14.09 10.74 14.81
N GLU A 43 -13.67 9.52 14.48
CA GLU A 43 -13.42 8.47 15.46
C GLU A 43 -12.29 8.87 16.43
N ASP A 44 -11.22 9.45 15.92
CA ASP A 44 -10.12 9.95 16.73
C ASP A 44 -9.42 11.12 16.04
N MET A 45 -9.76 12.33 16.50
CA MET A 45 -9.21 13.58 15.98
C MET A 45 -7.72 13.74 16.31
N ASN A 46 -7.27 13.09 17.39
CA ASN A 46 -5.89 13.17 17.84
C ASN A 46 -4.95 12.27 17.02
N TYR A 47 -5.50 11.48 16.11
CA TYR A 47 -4.71 10.56 15.27
C TYR A 47 -3.99 11.25 14.12
N ILE A 48 -4.10 12.57 14.01
CA ILE A 48 -3.44 13.33 12.93
C ILE A 48 -1.93 13.37 13.19
N GLU A 49 -1.15 12.77 12.29
CA GLU A 49 0.31 12.82 12.34
C GLU A 49 0.82 14.17 11.81
N SER A 50 1.94 14.61 12.37
CA SER A 50 2.64 15.82 11.92
C SER A 50 1.71 17.04 11.85
N PRO A 51 0.89 17.31 12.89
CA PRO A 51 -0.10 18.40 12.81
C PRO A 51 0.53 19.79 12.64
N TYR A 52 1.76 19.96 13.11
CA TYR A 52 2.44 21.26 13.05
C TYR A 52 3.33 21.40 11.82
N SER A 53 3.80 20.30 11.25
CA SER A 53 4.71 20.35 10.09
C SER A 53 3.96 20.41 8.77
N HIS A 54 2.67 20.09 8.75
CA HIS A 54 1.81 20.04 7.56
C HIS A 54 2.33 19.07 6.49
N LYS A 55 3.04 18.00 6.89
CA LYS A 55 3.64 17.02 5.98
C LYS A 55 2.87 15.72 5.86
N SER A 56 1.70 15.61 6.47
CA SER A 56 0.95 14.35 6.52
C SER A 56 0.68 13.77 5.14
N ILE A 57 0.24 14.59 4.18
CA ILE A 57 -0.08 14.09 2.84
C ILE A 57 1.17 13.55 2.14
N THR A 58 2.31 14.24 2.27
CA THR A 58 3.58 13.75 1.73
C THR A 58 3.96 12.42 2.36
N ASP A 59 3.81 12.30 3.68
CA ASP A 59 4.12 11.07 4.40
C ASP A 59 3.22 9.92 3.94
N PHE A 60 1.93 10.16 3.75
CA PHE A 60 0.99 9.16 3.24
C PHE A 60 1.36 8.73 1.82
N HIS A 61 1.72 9.67 0.97
CA HIS A 61 2.16 9.37 -0.39
C HIS A 61 3.44 8.53 -0.38
N ASP A 62 4.40 8.87 0.45
CA ASP A 62 5.64 8.11 0.61
C ASP A 62 5.36 6.67 1.06
N ASN A 63 4.38 6.48 1.94
CA ASN A 63 3.96 5.14 2.35
C ASN A 63 3.43 4.34 1.15
N MET A 64 2.69 4.97 0.26
CA MET A 64 2.17 4.29 -0.95
C MET A 64 3.28 4.03 -1.97
N ILE A 65 4.30 4.86 -2.04
CA ILE A 65 5.50 4.57 -2.84
C ILE A 65 6.23 3.34 -2.29
N SER A 66 6.30 3.20 -0.96
CA SER A 66 6.88 2.00 -0.33
C SER A 66 6.09 0.73 -0.69
N VAL A 67 4.77 0.82 -0.73
CA VAL A 67 3.92 -0.30 -1.16
C VAL A 67 4.21 -0.66 -2.62
N GLU A 68 4.29 0.33 -3.50
CA GLU A 68 4.64 0.10 -4.90
C GLU A 68 6.00 -0.59 -5.02
N ASN A 69 7.02 -0.08 -4.35
CA ASN A 69 8.37 -0.64 -4.41
C ASN A 69 8.40 -2.08 -3.89
N ALA A 70 7.68 -2.36 -2.81
CA ALA A 70 7.60 -3.72 -2.27
C ALA A 70 6.92 -4.68 -3.25
N TYR A 71 5.81 -4.26 -3.84
CA TYR A 71 5.07 -5.09 -4.80
C TYR A 71 5.87 -5.31 -6.09
N MET A 72 6.50 -4.28 -6.60
CA MET A 72 7.23 -4.30 -7.89
C MET A 72 8.66 -4.86 -7.78
N GLY A 73 9.13 -5.14 -6.58
CA GLY A 73 10.46 -5.76 -6.40
C GLY A 73 11.62 -4.78 -6.38
N GLY A 74 11.40 -3.55 -5.96
CA GLY A 74 12.45 -2.54 -5.83
C GLY A 74 12.00 -1.16 -6.28
N ILE A 75 12.88 -0.19 -6.10
CA ILE A 75 12.62 1.18 -6.54
C ILE A 75 12.58 1.27 -8.06
N GLU A 76 11.87 2.25 -8.58
CA GLU A 76 11.76 2.47 -10.02
C GLU A 76 13.15 2.56 -10.67
N GLY A 77 13.35 1.84 -11.76
CA GLY A 77 14.63 1.74 -12.45
C GLY A 77 15.55 0.62 -11.95
N ARG A 78 15.23 -0.03 -10.83
CA ARG A 78 16.03 -1.12 -10.25
C ARG A 78 15.19 -2.31 -9.83
N ARG A 79 14.03 -2.50 -10.46
CA ARG A 79 13.08 -3.55 -10.09
C ARG A 79 13.51 -4.90 -10.64
N ASP A 80 13.32 -5.94 -9.81
CA ASP A 80 13.53 -7.32 -10.26
C ASP A 80 12.26 -7.81 -10.96
N GLU A 81 12.29 -7.86 -12.29
CA GLU A 81 11.13 -8.24 -13.08
C GLU A 81 10.90 -9.76 -13.13
N THR A 82 11.79 -10.54 -12.54
CA THR A 82 11.69 -12.00 -12.56
C THR A 82 11.34 -12.61 -11.21
N LYS A 83 11.62 -11.89 -10.11
CA LYS A 83 11.49 -12.42 -8.74
C LYS A 83 10.66 -11.53 -7.82
N SER A 84 9.85 -10.65 -8.39
CA SER A 84 8.97 -9.79 -7.60
C SER A 84 7.60 -10.45 -7.42
N LEU A 85 6.85 -9.94 -6.45
CA LEU A 85 5.45 -10.31 -6.29
C LEU A 85 4.65 -10.00 -7.55
N HIS A 86 4.92 -8.82 -8.14
CA HIS A 86 4.35 -8.42 -9.43
C HIS A 86 4.59 -9.48 -10.52
N ALA A 87 5.84 -9.93 -10.68
CA ALA A 87 6.18 -10.92 -11.69
C ALA A 87 5.41 -12.23 -11.48
N TYR A 88 5.31 -12.69 -10.23
CA TYR A 88 4.60 -13.92 -9.90
C TYR A 88 3.10 -13.79 -10.20
N ILE A 89 2.45 -12.76 -9.66
CA ILE A 89 1.00 -12.56 -9.84
C ILE A 89 0.67 -12.37 -11.33
N LYS A 90 1.48 -11.62 -12.06
CA LYS A 90 1.30 -11.42 -13.50
C LYS A 90 1.31 -12.75 -14.27
N THR A 91 2.12 -13.69 -13.82
CA THR A 91 2.22 -15.02 -14.45
C THR A 91 0.98 -15.87 -14.14
N VAL A 92 0.52 -15.90 -12.89
CA VAL A 92 -0.56 -16.81 -12.47
C VAL A 92 -1.95 -16.19 -12.59
N ASN A 93 -2.04 -14.86 -12.54
CA ASN A 93 -3.32 -14.15 -12.66
C ASN A 93 -3.07 -12.72 -13.14
N PRO A 94 -2.85 -12.54 -14.47
CA PRO A 94 -2.50 -11.22 -15.01
C PRO A 94 -3.58 -10.15 -14.79
N SER A 95 -4.85 -10.54 -14.76
CA SER A 95 -5.95 -9.62 -14.47
C SER A 95 -5.84 -9.05 -13.05
N LEU A 96 -5.52 -9.89 -12.08
CA LEU A 96 -5.32 -9.46 -10.70
C LEU A 96 -4.13 -8.53 -10.59
N ASP A 97 -3.02 -8.85 -11.25
CA ASP A 97 -1.85 -7.98 -11.27
C ASP A 97 -2.18 -6.58 -11.78
N THR A 98 -2.92 -6.50 -12.89
CA THR A 98 -3.34 -5.21 -13.46
C THR A 98 -4.17 -4.43 -12.45
N ARG A 99 -5.11 -5.09 -11.77
CA ARG A 99 -5.93 -4.43 -10.75
C ARG A 99 -5.10 -3.94 -9.57
N ILE A 100 -4.11 -4.70 -9.15
CA ILE A 100 -3.22 -4.30 -8.04
C ILE A 100 -2.39 -3.07 -8.43
N VAL A 101 -1.74 -3.10 -9.59
CA VAL A 101 -0.93 -1.97 -10.08
C VAL A 101 -1.79 -0.70 -10.20
N ASN A 102 -2.98 -0.83 -10.76
CA ASN A 102 -3.91 0.30 -10.90
C ASN A 102 -4.37 0.83 -9.54
N ALA A 103 -4.65 -0.06 -8.59
CA ALA A 103 -5.08 0.34 -7.24
C ALA A 103 -3.97 1.06 -6.48
N ILE A 104 -2.72 0.62 -6.63
CA ILE A 104 -1.57 1.31 -6.03
C ILE A 104 -1.47 2.73 -6.58
N ARG A 105 -1.52 2.88 -7.89
CA ARG A 105 -1.43 4.20 -8.54
C ARG A 105 -2.61 5.09 -8.18
N ASN A 106 -3.80 4.54 -8.13
CA ASN A 106 -4.99 5.28 -7.75
C ASN A 106 -4.88 5.78 -6.31
N ALA A 107 -4.39 4.96 -5.39
CA ALA A 107 -4.17 5.39 -3.99
C ALA A 107 -3.16 6.53 -3.92
N GLN A 108 -2.05 6.44 -4.66
CA GLN A 108 -1.06 7.51 -4.73
C GLN A 108 -1.68 8.80 -5.28
N ASP A 109 -2.45 8.71 -6.35
CA ASP A 109 -3.07 9.87 -7.00
C ASP A 109 -4.11 10.52 -6.10
N LYS A 110 -4.96 9.74 -5.44
CA LYS A 110 -6.00 10.27 -4.53
C LYS A 110 -5.39 10.92 -3.31
N ILE A 111 -4.30 10.36 -2.78
CA ILE A 111 -3.58 10.97 -1.66
C ILE A 111 -2.95 12.29 -2.11
N SER A 112 -2.30 12.33 -3.27
CA SER A 112 -1.72 13.56 -3.80
C SER A 112 -2.76 14.64 -4.08
N ALA A 113 -3.99 14.25 -4.40
CA ALA A 113 -5.10 15.16 -4.67
C ALA A 113 -5.81 15.66 -3.40
N MET A 114 -5.45 15.13 -2.22
CA MET A 114 -6.05 15.58 -0.96
C MET A 114 -5.79 17.04 -0.72
N ARG A 115 -6.81 17.72 -0.21
CA ARG A 115 -6.71 19.13 0.12
C ARG A 115 -5.72 19.34 1.26
N SER A 116 -4.77 20.21 1.05
CA SER A 116 -3.65 20.48 1.97
C SER A 116 -3.88 21.77 2.76
N PRO A 117 -3.45 21.88 4.01
CA PRO A 117 -2.83 20.82 4.81
C PRO A 117 -3.87 19.85 5.41
N PHE A 118 -3.49 18.60 5.61
CA PHE A 118 -4.41 17.59 6.12
C PHE A 118 -5.01 17.96 7.48
N VAL A 119 -4.22 18.53 8.37
CA VAL A 119 -4.68 18.94 9.70
C VAL A 119 -5.85 19.92 9.64
N GLN A 120 -5.96 20.70 8.55
CA GLN A 120 -7.03 21.67 8.36
C GLN A 120 -8.20 21.08 7.55
N TYR A 121 -7.93 20.15 6.64
CA TYR A 121 -8.91 19.63 5.68
C TYR A 121 -9.17 18.14 5.80
N TYR A 122 -8.97 17.57 7.00
CA TYR A 122 -9.13 16.13 7.23
C TYR A 122 -10.57 15.63 7.01
N THR A 123 -11.56 16.50 6.97
CA THR A 123 -12.95 16.14 6.66
C THR A 123 -13.37 16.47 5.23
N ASP A 124 -12.45 16.99 4.41
CA ASP A 124 -12.75 17.30 3.02
C ASP A 124 -13.07 16.01 2.24
N ALA A 125 -13.91 16.13 1.20
CA ALA A 125 -14.27 14.99 0.37
C ALA A 125 -13.06 14.27 -0.22
N SER A 126 -11.97 15.00 -0.50
CA SER A 126 -10.74 14.40 -1.01
C SER A 126 -10.10 13.42 -0.03
N ALA A 127 -10.27 13.61 1.27
CA ALA A 127 -9.80 12.65 2.27
C ALA A 127 -10.61 11.35 2.20
N GLY A 128 -11.92 11.44 2.03
CA GLY A 128 -12.78 10.27 1.85
C GLY A 128 -12.42 9.48 0.58
N GLU A 129 -12.13 10.17 -0.51
CA GLU A 129 -11.70 9.52 -1.75
C GLU A 129 -10.37 8.79 -1.59
N ALA A 130 -9.42 9.37 -0.87
CA ALA A 130 -8.14 8.73 -0.58
C ALA A 130 -8.34 7.51 0.32
N MET A 131 -9.19 7.61 1.33
CA MET A 131 -9.54 6.50 2.21
C MET A 131 -10.14 5.34 1.41
N ASP A 132 -11.07 5.62 0.52
CA ASP A 132 -11.72 4.60 -0.31
C ASP A 132 -10.71 3.93 -1.25
N ALA A 133 -9.79 4.69 -1.82
CA ALA A 133 -8.74 4.14 -2.68
C ALA A 133 -7.82 3.19 -1.91
N CYS A 134 -7.49 3.50 -0.67
CA CYS A 134 -6.72 2.61 0.19
C CYS A 134 -7.49 1.34 0.52
N THR A 135 -8.80 1.45 0.79
CA THR A 135 -9.65 0.28 1.06
C THR A 135 -9.67 -0.65 -0.16
N GLU A 136 -9.81 -0.10 -1.36
CA GLU A 136 -9.77 -0.89 -2.59
C GLU A 136 -8.43 -1.60 -2.76
N LEU A 137 -7.33 -0.91 -2.45
CA LEU A 137 -6.00 -1.50 -2.53
C LEU A 137 -5.84 -2.66 -1.53
N VAL A 138 -6.33 -2.51 -0.30
CA VAL A 138 -6.33 -3.61 0.67
C VAL A 138 -7.10 -4.81 0.12
N ASP A 139 -8.24 -4.59 -0.52
CA ASP A 139 -9.06 -5.66 -1.07
C ASP A 139 -8.31 -6.45 -2.16
N VAL A 140 -7.68 -5.76 -3.10
CA VAL A 140 -6.94 -6.46 -4.18
C VAL A 140 -5.66 -7.12 -3.67
N LEU A 141 -5.00 -6.54 -2.67
CA LEU A 141 -3.85 -7.18 -2.02
C LEU A 141 -4.27 -8.44 -1.26
N THR A 142 -5.46 -8.43 -0.66
CA THR A 142 -6.02 -9.62 0.00
C THR A 142 -6.29 -10.73 -1.03
N GLU A 143 -6.78 -10.38 -2.21
CA GLU A 143 -6.93 -11.34 -3.30
C GLU A 143 -5.57 -11.92 -3.71
N ALA A 144 -4.51 -11.10 -3.74
CA ALA A 144 -3.16 -11.58 -4.02
C ALA A 144 -2.71 -12.60 -2.98
N LYS A 145 -3.00 -12.34 -1.71
CA LYS A 145 -2.66 -13.28 -0.63
C LYS A 145 -3.38 -14.62 -0.82
N LEU A 146 -4.65 -14.59 -1.20
CA LEU A 146 -5.41 -15.81 -1.50
C LEU A 146 -4.82 -16.55 -2.71
N GLN A 147 -4.34 -15.82 -3.72
CA GLN A 147 -3.69 -16.42 -4.88
C GLN A 147 -2.42 -17.18 -4.48
N LEU A 148 -1.65 -16.65 -3.54
CA LEU A 148 -0.45 -17.32 -3.03
C LEU A 148 -0.74 -18.61 -2.29
N SER A 149 -1.95 -18.77 -1.76
CA SER A 149 -2.37 -19.95 -1.00
C SER A 149 -2.85 -21.11 -1.87
N LYS A 150 -2.93 -20.89 -3.17
CA LYS A 150 -3.44 -21.91 -4.13
C LYS A 150 -2.36 -22.87 -4.60
#